data_5be4093ec30a456244fccb90296982a2
#
_entry.id   5be4093ec30a456244fccb90296982a2
#
_cell.length_a   1.000
_cell.length_b   1.000
_cell.length_c   1.000
_cell.angle_alpha   90.00
_cell.angle_beta   90.00
_cell.angle_gamma   90.00
#
_symmetry.space_group_name_H-M   'P 1'
#
loop_
_entity.id
_entity.type
_entity.pdbx_description
1 polymer ?
#
loop_
_entity_poly.entity_id
_entity_poly.type
_entity_poly.pdbx_seq_one_letter_code
_entity_poly.pdbx_strand_id
1 'polypeptide(L)'
;MILPRTNDLDFLGALVHARCSTMAEGECLDHLCRLHNLSELGAAVLPGVEFLGTADFQHRLVQQLVQELSVYLGYLRGVGAEMLNWVLSRFEVENVKVLVRSLATHVPFQECQKYLVSLPYQPKRTVQLAQGTRSLEALIELLPSGMDALRLKKLWNNHREPFRPFFVEAVLDGTYFRELVMRTGRLPAEDREWVTPLVLQEVDTFHLMLALRGKFHYGLTPENLLPLHVRGTRISRGRFAEILAAPDAATAASRAGDRVMDAVPHKQEANTGESLEVAAACEALSWKRFVRLAKHAFRHGHMALGQVFGYAGLRRVEVANLITISEALRSGVSPAEIRSRLIPRVGMEASYV
;
A
#
# COMPACT_ATOMS: atom_id res chain seq x y z
N MET A 1 -5.03 15.05 39.92
CA MET A 1 -4.08 15.13 38.77
C MET A 1 -4.22 13.82 38.04
N ILE A 2 -4.93 13.82 36.89
CA ILE A 2 -5.06 12.62 36.08
C ILE A 2 -3.74 12.48 35.32
N LEU A 3 -2.96 11.42 35.65
CA LEU A 3 -1.76 11.11 34.87
C LEU A 3 -2.12 10.95 33.39
N PRO A 4 -1.34 11.50 32.46
CA PRO A 4 -1.56 11.26 31.06
C PRO A 4 -1.54 9.75 30.83
N ARG A 5 -2.59 9.20 30.22
CA ARG A 5 -2.64 7.78 29.84
C ARG A 5 -1.51 7.54 28.85
N THR A 6 -0.49 6.79 29.27
CA THR A 6 0.61 6.32 28.42
C THR A 6 0.08 5.29 27.41
N ASN A 7 0.80 5.10 26.31
CA ASN A 7 0.54 4.00 25.39
C ASN A 7 0.75 2.67 26.15
N ASP A 8 -0.14 1.72 25.91
CA ASP A 8 0.01 0.35 26.43
C ASP A 8 0.83 -0.48 25.42
N LEU A 9 2.10 -0.09 25.26
CA LEU A 9 2.98 -0.70 24.24
C LEU A 9 3.42 -2.12 24.62
N ASP A 10 3.44 -2.46 25.92
CA ASP A 10 3.79 -3.80 26.40
C ASP A 10 2.74 -4.82 25.98
N PHE A 11 1.48 -4.51 26.33
CA PHE A 11 0.36 -5.36 25.95
C PHE A 11 0.21 -5.44 24.44
N LEU A 12 0.31 -4.29 23.77
CA LEU A 12 0.20 -4.22 22.30
C LEU A 12 1.34 -4.98 21.62
N GLY A 13 2.57 -4.91 22.18
CA GLY A 13 3.71 -5.69 21.73
C GLY A 13 3.45 -7.20 21.81
N ALA A 14 2.97 -7.69 22.97
CA ALA A 14 2.61 -9.10 23.12
C ALA A 14 1.51 -9.53 22.14
N LEU A 15 0.49 -8.69 21.94
CA LEU A 15 -0.61 -8.95 21.04
C LEU A 15 -0.13 -9.06 19.56
N VAL A 16 0.70 -8.12 19.08
CA VAL A 16 1.21 -8.17 17.70
C VAL A 16 2.19 -9.33 17.48
N HIS A 17 2.96 -9.75 18.51
CA HIS A 17 3.78 -10.95 18.44
C HIS A 17 2.94 -12.23 18.32
N ALA A 18 1.88 -12.35 19.12
CA ALA A 18 0.96 -13.48 19.01
C ALA A 18 0.27 -13.53 17.63
N ARG A 19 -0.08 -12.40 17.05
CA ARG A 19 -0.64 -12.33 15.70
C ARG A 19 0.39 -12.63 14.61
N CYS A 20 1.62 -12.16 14.78
CA CYS A 20 2.70 -12.42 13.84
C CYS A 20 3.01 -13.92 13.72
N SER A 21 2.93 -14.68 14.83
CA SER A 21 3.19 -16.13 14.83
C SER A 21 2.16 -16.94 14.02
N THR A 22 1.00 -16.36 13.72
CA THR A 22 -0.06 -17.02 12.93
C THR A 22 -0.10 -16.55 11.47
N MET A 23 0.81 -15.67 11.05
CA MET A 23 0.88 -15.20 9.67
C MET A 23 1.33 -16.31 8.72
N ALA A 24 0.78 -16.27 7.49
CA ALA A 24 1.21 -17.17 6.43
C ALA A 24 2.56 -16.71 5.86
N GLU A 25 3.65 -17.26 6.41
CA GLU A 25 5.03 -17.07 5.93
C GLU A 25 5.71 -18.42 5.67
N GLY A 26 6.80 -18.43 4.90
CA GLY A 26 7.64 -19.59 4.66
C GLY A 26 6.86 -20.82 4.16
N GLU A 27 6.98 -21.96 4.85
CA GLU A 27 6.33 -23.22 4.48
C GLU A 27 4.78 -23.13 4.46
N CYS A 28 4.19 -22.36 5.37
CA CYS A 28 2.74 -22.12 5.37
C CYS A 28 2.30 -21.43 4.07
N LEU A 29 2.99 -20.38 3.66
CA LEU A 29 2.69 -19.67 2.41
C LEU A 29 2.94 -20.57 1.19
N ASP A 30 3.99 -21.40 1.23
CA ASP A 30 4.29 -22.40 0.19
C ASP A 30 3.17 -23.46 0.09
N HIS A 31 2.64 -23.92 1.22
CA HIS A 31 1.48 -24.81 1.24
C HIS A 31 0.25 -24.17 0.58
N LEU A 32 -0.05 -22.90 0.89
CA LEU A 32 -1.18 -22.18 0.29
C LEU A 32 -1.07 -22.05 -1.23
N CYS A 33 0.15 -21.96 -1.78
CA CYS A 33 0.37 -21.95 -3.23
C CYS A 33 0.02 -23.28 -3.91
N ARG A 34 -0.04 -24.41 -3.18
CA ARG A 34 -0.33 -25.75 -3.70
C ARG A 34 -1.81 -26.11 -3.64
N LEU A 35 -2.64 -25.29 -3.04
CA LEU A 35 -4.08 -25.49 -2.99
C LEU A 35 -4.68 -25.45 -4.40
N HIS A 36 -5.79 -26.16 -4.61
CA HIS A 36 -6.36 -26.33 -5.93
C HIS A 36 -7.47 -25.34 -6.27
N ASN A 37 -8.10 -24.76 -5.26
CA ASN A 37 -9.25 -23.90 -5.46
C ASN A 37 -9.42 -22.87 -4.34
N LEU A 38 -10.30 -21.90 -4.60
CA LEU A 38 -10.57 -20.82 -3.66
C LEU A 38 -11.24 -21.29 -2.36
N SER A 39 -12.01 -22.39 -2.39
CA SER A 39 -12.66 -22.93 -1.19
C SER A 39 -11.64 -23.48 -0.20
N GLU A 40 -10.64 -24.22 -0.69
CA GLU A 40 -9.53 -24.71 0.14
C GLU A 40 -8.72 -23.55 0.73
N LEU A 41 -8.41 -22.52 -0.09
CA LEU A 41 -7.73 -21.33 0.38
C LEU A 41 -8.55 -20.60 1.47
N GLY A 42 -9.85 -20.44 1.25
CA GLY A 42 -10.76 -19.84 2.20
C GLY A 42 -10.84 -20.60 3.52
N ALA A 43 -10.94 -21.93 3.47
CA ALA A 43 -10.95 -22.76 4.68
C ALA A 43 -9.65 -22.63 5.49
N ALA A 44 -8.50 -22.49 4.81
CA ALA A 44 -7.20 -22.34 5.45
C ALA A 44 -6.99 -20.94 6.07
N VAL A 45 -7.47 -19.87 5.41
CA VAL A 45 -7.14 -18.47 5.77
C VAL A 45 -8.27 -17.75 6.51
N LEU A 46 -9.52 -18.06 6.19
CA LEU A 46 -10.73 -17.47 6.76
C LEU A 46 -11.69 -18.57 7.26
N PRO A 47 -11.28 -19.41 8.22
CA PRO A 47 -12.10 -20.52 8.67
C PRO A 47 -13.47 -20.06 9.19
N GLY A 48 -14.52 -20.70 8.70
CA GLY A 48 -15.90 -20.38 9.08
C GLY A 48 -16.50 -19.13 8.43
N VAL A 49 -15.79 -18.48 7.49
CA VAL A 49 -16.31 -17.34 6.76
C VAL A 49 -16.80 -17.79 5.37
N GLU A 50 -18.06 -17.53 5.08
CA GLU A 50 -18.63 -17.75 3.74
C GLU A 50 -18.32 -16.56 2.82
N PHE A 51 -18.05 -16.81 1.54
CA PHE A 51 -17.81 -15.80 0.51
C PHE A 51 -18.33 -16.25 -0.86
N LEU A 52 -18.75 -15.29 -1.68
CA LEU A 52 -19.43 -15.52 -2.97
C LEU A 52 -18.48 -15.58 -4.18
N GLY A 53 -17.17 -15.72 -3.96
CA GLY A 53 -16.16 -15.77 -5.01
C GLY A 53 -14.92 -14.97 -4.69
N THR A 54 -13.99 -14.87 -5.65
CA THR A 54 -12.66 -14.29 -5.44
C THR A 54 -12.71 -12.83 -4.95
N ALA A 55 -13.56 -12.01 -5.54
CA ALA A 55 -13.66 -10.60 -5.15
C ALA A 55 -14.20 -10.41 -3.71
N ASP A 56 -15.19 -11.20 -3.30
CA ASP A 56 -15.70 -11.16 -1.92
C ASP A 56 -14.67 -11.72 -0.93
N PHE A 57 -13.96 -12.79 -1.28
CA PHE A 57 -12.86 -13.32 -0.48
C PHE A 57 -11.77 -12.24 -0.24
N GLN A 58 -11.30 -11.58 -1.30
CA GLN A 58 -10.31 -10.51 -1.22
C GLN A 58 -10.80 -9.33 -0.37
N HIS A 59 -12.05 -8.92 -0.56
CA HIS A 59 -12.67 -7.87 0.25
C HIS A 59 -12.67 -8.23 1.74
N ARG A 60 -13.01 -9.48 2.10
CA ARG A 60 -13.00 -9.95 3.49
C ARG A 60 -11.60 -9.97 4.09
N LEU A 61 -10.57 -10.35 3.32
CA LEU A 61 -9.17 -10.26 3.77
C LEU A 61 -8.78 -8.83 4.14
N VAL A 62 -9.11 -7.86 3.26
CA VAL A 62 -8.82 -6.45 3.53
C VAL A 62 -9.64 -5.94 4.71
N GLN A 63 -10.91 -6.31 4.79
CA GLN A 63 -11.78 -5.92 5.91
C GLN A 63 -11.26 -6.46 7.25
N GLN A 64 -10.76 -7.71 7.28
CA GLN A 64 -10.15 -8.30 8.47
C GLN A 64 -8.88 -7.55 8.88
N LEU A 65 -8.01 -7.21 7.93
CA LEU A 65 -6.83 -6.39 8.19
C LEU A 65 -7.19 -5.05 8.82
N VAL A 66 -8.19 -4.35 8.27
CA VAL A 66 -8.65 -3.06 8.79
C VAL A 66 -9.22 -3.19 10.19
N GLN A 67 -10.04 -4.21 10.45
CA GLN A 67 -10.60 -4.49 11.77
C GLN A 67 -9.50 -4.76 12.79
N GLU A 68 -8.53 -5.60 12.44
CA GLU A 68 -7.39 -5.94 13.28
C GLU A 68 -6.57 -4.69 13.66
N LEU A 69 -6.14 -3.90 12.68
CA LEU A 69 -5.36 -2.69 12.93
C LEU A 69 -6.17 -1.62 13.70
N SER A 70 -7.49 -1.57 13.51
CA SER A 70 -8.36 -0.64 14.22
C SER A 70 -8.44 -0.95 15.73
N VAL A 71 -8.35 -2.22 16.13
CA VAL A 71 -8.29 -2.61 17.54
C VAL A 71 -7.07 -1.99 18.24
N TYR A 72 -5.95 -1.87 17.53
CA TYR A 72 -4.71 -1.32 18.09
C TYR A 72 -4.81 0.17 18.45
N LEU A 73 -5.72 0.93 17.81
CA LEU A 73 -6.01 2.31 18.19
C LEU A 73 -6.47 2.43 19.65
N GLY A 74 -7.12 1.40 20.19
CA GLY A 74 -7.55 1.37 21.59
C GLY A 74 -6.41 1.43 22.60
N TYR A 75 -5.22 0.99 22.23
CA TYR A 75 -4.02 0.92 23.06
C TYR A 75 -3.05 2.08 22.86
N LEU A 76 -3.26 2.89 21.81
CA LEU A 76 -2.40 4.04 21.47
C LEU A 76 -3.05 5.36 21.88
N ARG A 77 -2.22 6.38 22.12
CA ARG A 77 -2.63 7.75 22.45
C ARG A 77 -1.76 8.75 21.70
N GLY A 78 -2.23 10.02 21.64
CA GLY A 78 -1.49 11.13 21.08
C GLY A 78 -1.00 10.88 19.65
N VAL A 79 0.24 11.26 19.35
CA VAL A 79 0.82 11.18 18.01
C VAL A 79 0.91 9.76 17.45
N GLY A 80 1.06 8.74 18.31
CA GLY A 80 1.07 7.33 17.89
C GLY A 80 -0.30 6.88 17.37
N ALA A 81 -1.37 7.20 18.10
CA ALA A 81 -2.73 6.94 17.67
C ALA A 81 -3.09 7.72 16.40
N GLU A 82 -2.69 9.02 16.30
CA GLU A 82 -2.88 9.83 15.11
C GLU A 82 -2.18 9.24 13.89
N MET A 83 -0.96 8.72 14.08
CA MET A 83 -0.18 8.09 13.02
C MET A 83 -0.85 6.80 12.54
N LEU A 84 -1.27 5.89 13.43
CA LEU A 84 -1.95 4.66 13.03
C LEU A 84 -3.31 4.95 12.37
N ASN A 85 -4.06 5.92 12.91
CA ASN A 85 -5.32 6.35 12.29
C ASN A 85 -5.08 6.88 10.86
N TRP A 86 -3.97 7.60 10.63
CA TRP A 86 -3.62 8.05 9.29
C TRP A 86 -3.25 6.88 8.36
N VAL A 87 -2.51 5.88 8.86
CA VAL A 87 -2.23 4.65 8.09
C VAL A 87 -3.52 3.94 7.69
N LEU A 88 -4.51 3.88 8.59
CA LEU A 88 -5.83 3.32 8.29
C LEU A 88 -6.63 4.16 7.29
N SER A 89 -6.44 5.48 7.24
CA SER A 89 -7.11 6.34 6.26
C SER A 89 -6.70 6.03 4.82
N ARG A 90 -5.62 5.26 4.60
CA ARG A 90 -5.30 4.73 3.28
C ARG A 90 -6.46 3.96 2.66
N PHE A 91 -7.18 3.19 3.46
CA PHE A 91 -8.35 2.43 2.96
C PHE A 91 -9.51 3.33 2.55
N GLU A 92 -9.65 4.52 3.15
CA GLU A 92 -10.58 5.54 2.64
C GLU A 92 -10.12 6.08 1.27
N VAL A 93 -8.81 6.31 1.10
CA VAL A 93 -8.25 6.72 -0.19
C VAL A 93 -8.47 5.65 -1.24
N GLU A 94 -8.29 4.36 -0.90
CA GLU A 94 -8.58 3.26 -1.83
C GLU A 94 -10.08 3.19 -2.18
N ASN A 95 -10.98 3.41 -1.22
CA ASN A 95 -12.41 3.53 -1.50
C ASN A 95 -12.70 4.65 -2.52
N VAL A 96 -12.07 5.84 -2.34
CA VAL A 96 -12.21 6.96 -3.29
C VAL A 96 -11.69 6.57 -4.68
N LYS A 97 -10.57 5.84 -4.77
CA LYS A 97 -10.07 5.35 -6.06
C LYS A 97 -11.02 4.36 -6.75
N VAL A 98 -11.68 3.47 -6.00
CA VAL A 98 -12.75 2.61 -6.54
C VAL A 98 -13.84 3.45 -7.19
N LEU A 99 -14.27 4.52 -6.52
CA LEU A 99 -15.29 5.44 -7.04
C LEU A 99 -14.79 6.26 -8.25
N VAL A 100 -13.53 6.69 -8.26
CA VAL A 100 -12.90 7.34 -9.42
C VAL A 100 -12.93 6.43 -10.64
N ARG A 101 -12.57 5.15 -10.47
CA ARG A 101 -12.64 4.15 -11.56
C ARG A 101 -14.07 3.92 -12.03
N SER A 102 -15.03 3.84 -11.11
CA SER A 102 -16.47 3.73 -11.43
C SER A 102 -16.92 4.89 -12.31
N LEU A 103 -16.56 6.14 -11.97
CA LEU A 103 -16.87 7.30 -12.80
C LEU A 103 -16.22 7.22 -14.19
N ALA A 104 -14.97 6.74 -14.28
CA ALA A 104 -14.25 6.60 -15.54
C ALA A 104 -14.83 5.52 -16.45
N THR A 105 -15.34 4.44 -15.88
CA THR A 105 -15.87 3.27 -16.62
C THR A 105 -17.39 3.28 -16.76
N HIS A 106 -18.06 4.32 -16.23
CA HIS A 106 -19.53 4.44 -16.20
C HIS A 106 -20.23 3.24 -15.52
N VAL A 107 -19.52 2.52 -14.63
CA VAL A 107 -20.10 1.44 -13.85
C VAL A 107 -20.99 2.04 -12.76
N PRO A 108 -22.25 1.55 -12.60
CA PRO A 108 -23.14 2.06 -11.56
C PRO A 108 -22.54 1.91 -10.18
N PHE A 109 -22.73 2.94 -9.36
CA PHE A 109 -22.18 2.99 -8.00
C PHE A 109 -22.60 1.77 -7.16
N GLN A 110 -23.83 1.29 -7.29
CA GLN A 110 -24.35 0.13 -6.57
C GLN A 110 -23.49 -1.13 -6.78
N GLU A 111 -22.90 -1.27 -7.96
CA GLU A 111 -22.00 -2.39 -8.26
C GLU A 111 -20.63 -2.24 -7.58
N CYS A 112 -20.21 -1.00 -7.31
CA CYS A 112 -18.93 -0.70 -6.66
C CYS A 112 -19.02 -0.78 -5.13
N GLN A 113 -20.20 -0.62 -4.56
CA GLN A 113 -20.41 -0.60 -3.11
C GLN A 113 -19.85 -1.85 -2.40
N LYS A 114 -19.94 -3.02 -3.04
CA LYS A 114 -19.42 -4.28 -2.52
C LYS A 114 -17.89 -4.34 -2.39
N TYR A 115 -17.17 -3.40 -3.03
CA TYR A 115 -15.72 -3.32 -2.96
C TYR A 115 -15.22 -2.27 -1.95
N LEU A 116 -16.14 -1.49 -1.36
CA LEU A 116 -15.77 -0.44 -0.41
C LEU A 116 -15.50 -1.05 0.97
N VAL A 117 -14.31 -0.78 1.50
CA VAL A 117 -13.88 -1.24 2.81
C VAL A 117 -14.51 -0.38 3.90
N SER A 118 -15.17 -1.00 4.87
CA SER A 118 -15.76 -0.31 6.01
C SER A 118 -14.72 -0.07 7.11
N LEU A 119 -14.62 1.18 7.57
CA LEU A 119 -13.75 1.56 8.66
C LEU A 119 -14.55 1.52 9.98
N PRO A 120 -14.18 0.67 10.97
CA PRO A 120 -14.98 0.46 12.19
C PRO A 120 -15.20 1.73 13.00
N TYR A 121 -14.25 2.68 12.94
CA TYR A 121 -14.34 3.95 13.66
C TYR A 121 -15.10 5.06 12.89
N GLN A 122 -15.43 4.82 11.61
CA GLN A 122 -16.19 5.73 10.76
C GLN A 122 -17.20 4.99 9.83
N PRO A 123 -18.09 4.14 10.36
CA PRO A 123 -18.95 3.29 9.53
C PRO A 123 -19.92 4.10 8.64
N LYS A 124 -20.38 5.27 9.10
CA LYS A 124 -21.27 6.15 8.32
C LYS A 124 -20.58 6.78 7.10
N ARG A 125 -19.25 6.91 7.14
CA ARG A 125 -18.49 7.57 6.06
C ARG A 125 -18.48 6.76 4.78
N THR A 126 -18.33 5.43 4.89
CA THR A 126 -18.40 4.55 3.71
C THR A 126 -19.77 4.66 3.03
N VAL A 127 -20.85 4.75 3.82
CA VAL A 127 -22.21 4.95 3.30
C VAL A 127 -22.36 6.33 2.66
N GLN A 128 -21.79 7.38 3.25
CA GLN A 128 -21.80 8.75 2.68
C GLN A 128 -21.01 8.83 1.36
N LEU A 129 -19.84 8.20 1.31
CA LEU A 129 -19.08 8.04 0.06
C LEU A 129 -19.95 7.38 -1.00
N ALA A 130 -20.69 6.35 -0.58
CA ALA A 130 -21.59 5.58 -1.42
C ALA A 130 -22.72 6.43 -2.02
N GLN A 131 -23.32 7.30 -1.27
CA GLN A 131 -24.52 8.05 -1.66
C GLN A 131 -24.22 9.36 -2.39
N GLY A 132 -23.05 9.96 -2.15
CA GLY A 132 -22.69 11.30 -2.64
C GLY A 132 -22.01 11.37 -3.99
N THR A 133 -21.69 10.23 -4.61
CA THR A 133 -20.72 10.18 -5.72
C THR A 133 -21.41 10.35 -7.08
N ARG A 134 -21.63 11.58 -7.49
CA ARG A 134 -22.11 11.91 -8.85
C ARG A 134 -21.04 12.66 -9.69
N SER A 135 -20.01 13.18 -9.04
CA SER A 135 -18.92 13.91 -9.71
C SER A 135 -17.62 13.78 -8.94
N LEU A 136 -16.50 14.10 -9.57
CA LEU A 136 -15.21 14.10 -8.91
C LEU A 136 -15.11 15.20 -7.85
N GLU A 137 -15.75 16.34 -8.08
CA GLU A 137 -15.83 17.44 -7.12
C GLU A 137 -16.50 16.96 -5.80
N ALA A 138 -17.59 16.20 -5.91
CA ALA A 138 -18.26 15.59 -4.76
C ALA A 138 -17.34 14.60 -4.02
N LEU A 139 -16.52 13.81 -4.75
CA LEU A 139 -15.54 12.92 -4.13
C LEU A 139 -14.47 13.67 -3.33
N ILE A 140 -14.02 14.83 -3.81
CA ILE A 140 -13.00 15.63 -3.11
C ILE A 140 -13.54 16.12 -1.75
N GLU A 141 -14.83 16.38 -1.63
CA GLU A 141 -15.45 16.80 -0.36
C GLU A 141 -15.57 15.66 0.65
N LEU A 142 -15.50 14.42 0.15
CA LEU A 142 -15.59 13.20 0.96
C LEU A 142 -14.22 12.62 1.34
N LEU A 143 -13.11 13.32 1.05
CA LEU A 143 -11.77 12.84 1.41
C LEU A 143 -11.54 12.82 2.93
N PRO A 144 -10.61 11.98 3.42
CA PRO A 144 -10.21 11.97 4.81
C PRO A 144 -9.83 13.36 5.31
N SER A 145 -10.22 13.69 6.53
CA SER A 145 -9.79 14.94 7.18
C SER A 145 -8.26 14.96 7.30
N GLY A 146 -7.62 16.02 6.80
CA GLY A 146 -6.15 16.12 6.72
C GLY A 146 -5.61 16.01 5.29
N MET A 147 -6.40 15.55 4.32
CA MET A 147 -6.03 15.67 2.91
C MET A 147 -6.22 17.10 2.41
N ASP A 148 -5.22 17.59 1.65
CA ASP A 148 -5.25 18.94 1.06
C ASP A 148 -6.22 19.00 -0.14
N ALA A 149 -7.51 19.19 0.16
CA ALA A 149 -8.58 19.29 -0.83
C ALA A 149 -8.38 20.46 -1.81
N LEU A 150 -7.81 21.58 -1.36
CA LEU A 150 -7.53 22.73 -2.22
C LEU A 150 -6.48 22.42 -3.27
N ARG A 151 -5.42 21.71 -2.88
CA ARG A 151 -4.40 21.23 -3.80
C ARG A 151 -4.96 20.22 -4.80
N LEU A 152 -5.78 19.28 -4.34
CA LEU A 152 -6.46 18.33 -5.20
C LEU A 152 -7.34 19.04 -6.24
N LYS A 153 -8.15 20.00 -5.83
CA LYS A 153 -8.96 20.84 -6.73
C LYS A 153 -8.08 21.58 -7.75
N LYS A 154 -6.96 22.17 -7.31
CA LYS A 154 -6.03 22.89 -8.20
C LYS A 154 -5.39 21.97 -9.23
N LEU A 155 -4.85 20.84 -8.80
CA LEU A 155 -4.25 19.85 -9.70
C LEU A 155 -5.27 19.29 -10.68
N TRP A 156 -6.47 19.01 -10.21
CA TRP A 156 -7.58 18.55 -11.02
C TRP A 156 -8.00 19.57 -12.09
N ASN A 157 -8.23 20.82 -11.72
CA ASN A 157 -8.64 21.86 -12.66
C ASN A 157 -7.64 22.10 -13.78
N ASN A 158 -6.35 21.84 -13.52
CA ASN A 158 -5.29 21.96 -14.53
C ASN A 158 -5.25 20.77 -15.51
N HIS A 159 -5.99 19.67 -15.23
CA HIS A 159 -5.88 18.40 -15.99
C HIS A 159 -7.24 17.76 -16.27
N ARG A 160 -8.30 18.57 -16.46
CA ARG A 160 -9.68 18.07 -16.62
C ARG A 160 -9.88 17.18 -17.85
N GLU A 161 -9.17 17.42 -18.96
CA GLU A 161 -9.40 16.68 -20.19
C GLU A 161 -8.09 16.30 -20.89
N PRO A 162 -7.97 15.05 -21.37
CA PRO A 162 -8.89 13.93 -21.13
C PRO A 162 -8.83 13.42 -19.68
N PHE A 163 -9.95 12.91 -19.16
CA PHE A 163 -10.00 12.27 -17.84
C PHE A 163 -9.04 11.09 -17.78
N ARG A 164 -8.08 11.13 -16.87
CA ARG A 164 -7.04 10.10 -16.70
C ARG A 164 -7.10 9.54 -15.27
N PRO A 165 -7.78 8.39 -15.05
CA PRO A 165 -7.92 7.79 -13.71
C PRO A 165 -6.59 7.65 -12.98
N PHE A 166 -5.55 7.15 -13.65
CA PHE A 166 -4.21 7.02 -13.07
C PHE A 166 -3.68 8.34 -12.49
N PHE A 167 -3.87 9.46 -13.20
CA PHE A 167 -3.42 10.76 -12.70
C PHE A 167 -4.17 11.18 -11.44
N VAL A 168 -5.47 10.99 -11.39
CA VAL A 168 -6.29 11.28 -10.20
C VAL A 168 -5.87 10.42 -9.02
N GLU A 169 -5.69 9.13 -9.23
CA GLU A 169 -5.20 8.21 -8.21
C GLU A 169 -3.80 8.61 -7.71
N ALA A 170 -2.90 8.99 -8.61
CA ALA A 170 -1.57 9.47 -8.25
C ALA A 170 -1.60 10.78 -7.44
N VAL A 171 -2.54 11.68 -7.72
CA VAL A 171 -2.75 12.90 -6.92
C VAL A 171 -3.26 12.56 -5.52
N LEU A 172 -4.20 11.63 -5.40
CA LEU A 172 -4.71 11.13 -4.11
C LEU A 172 -3.59 10.50 -3.29
N ASP A 173 -2.81 9.58 -3.88
CA ASP A 173 -1.68 8.94 -3.22
C ASP A 173 -0.60 9.95 -2.79
N GLY A 174 -0.22 10.86 -3.67
CA GLY A 174 0.78 11.89 -3.35
C GLY A 174 0.34 12.81 -2.20
N THR A 175 -0.98 13.08 -2.08
CA THR A 175 -1.53 13.87 -0.99
C THR A 175 -1.55 13.08 0.32
N TYR A 176 -1.94 11.80 0.27
CA TYR A 176 -1.87 10.87 1.39
C TYR A 176 -0.42 10.72 1.92
N PHE A 177 0.53 10.47 1.04
CA PHE A 177 1.93 10.27 1.40
C PHE A 177 2.60 11.53 1.97
N ARG A 178 2.21 12.72 1.51
CA ARG A 178 2.71 13.97 2.08
C ARG A 178 2.33 14.08 3.55
N GLU A 179 1.08 13.86 3.87
CA GLU A 179 0.60 13.90 5.24
C GLU A 179 1.25 12.78 6.08
N LEU A 180 1.44 11.59 5.51
CA LEU A 180 2.13 10.48 6.17
C LEU A 180 3.56 10.86 6.58
N VAL A 181 4.34 11.45 5.68
CA VAL A 181 5.71 11.94 5.98
C VAL A 181 5.68 13.02 7.05
N MET A 182 4.75 13.95 6.98
CA MET A 182 4.60 15.04 7.93
C MET A 182 4.29 14.52 9.35
N ARG A 183 3.38 13.54 9.48
CA ARG A 183 3.04 12.90 10.76
C ARG A 183 4.19 12.08 11.31
N THR A 184 4.93 11.37 10.46
CA THR A 184 6.14 10.65 10.86
C THR A 184 7.15 11.60 11.53
N GLY A 185 7.32 12.82 11.00
CA GLY A 185 8.18 13.84 11.58
C GLY A 185 7.78 14.33 12.99
N ARG A 186 6.51 14.13 13.39
CA ARG A 186 6.00 14.50 14.72
C ARG A 186 6.21 13.41 15.78
N LEU A 187 6.58 12.19 15.38
CA LEU A 187 6.84 11.10 16.30
C LEU A 187 8.06 11.40 17.18
N PRO A 188 8.08 10.89 18.45
CA PRO A 188 9.28 10.87 19.28
C PRO A 188 10.46 10.26 18.55
N ALA A 189 11.69 10.61 18.93
CA ALA A 189 12.89 10.15 18.25
C ALA A 189 13.01 8.62 18.22
N GLU A 190 12.71 7.97 19.33
CA GLU A 190 12.68 6.52 19.50
C GLU A 190 11.71 5.80 18.56
N ASP A 191 10.51 6.34 18.36
CA ASP A 191 9.52 5.79 17.44
C ASP A 191 9.89 6.11 15.99
N ARG A 192 10.37 7.34 15.75
CA ARG A 192 10.72 7.82 14.42
C ARG A 192 11.85 7.02 13.78
N GLU A 193 12.81 6.55 14.56
CA GLU A 193 13.90 5.69 14.10
C GLU A 193 13.38 4.45 13.34
N TRP A 194 12.32 3.84 13.85
CA TRP A 194 11.74 2.61 13.30
C TRP A 194 10.69 2.86 12.21
N VAL A 195 9.88 3.91 12.38
CA VAL A 195 8.75 4.17 11.46
C VAL A 195 9.20 4.89 10.18
N THR A 196 10.17 5.81 10.29
CA THR A 196 10.63 6.60 9.13
C THR A 196 11.13 5.73 7.96
N PRO A 197 11.97 4.71 8.17
CA PRO A 197 12.45 3.89 7.06
C PRO A 197 11.33 3.21 6.27
N LEU A 198 10.25 2.78 6.94
CA LEU A 198 9.08 2.17 6.32
C LEU A 198 8.33 3.18 5.44
N VAL A 199 8.02 4.33 6.02
CA VAL A 199 7.30 5.40 5.32
C VAL A 199 8.09 5.90 4.11
N LEU A 200 9.38 6.16 4.27
CA LEU A 200 10.22 6.61 3.15
C LEU A 200 10.33 5.57 2.05
N GLN A 201 10.35 4.27 2.41
CA GLN A 201 10.36 3.21 1.41
C GLN A 201 9.09 3.20 0.55
N GLU A 202 7.92 3.35 1.16
CA GLU A 202 6.65 3.42 0.42
C GLU A 202 6.60 4.65 -0.49
N VAL A 203 7.02 5.81 0.01
CA VAL A 203 6.97 7.06 -0.76
C VAL A 203 7.98 7.08 -1.90
N ASP A 204 9.19 6.58 -1.68
CA ASP A 204 10.19 6.49 -2.75
C ASP A 204 9.78 5.46 -3.82
N THR A 205 9.11 4.36 -3.41
CA THR A 205 8.48 3.42 -4.36
C THR A 205 7.39 4.11 -5.17
N PHE A 206 6.54 4.93 -4.54
CA PHE A 206 5.54 5.74 -5.23
C PHE A 206 6.19 6.66 -6.27
N HIS A 207 7.27 7.37 -5.95
CA HIS A 207 7.98 8.21 -6.91
C HIS A 207 8.49 7.41 -8.11
N LEU A 208 9.08 6.23 -7.86
CA LEU A 208 9.54 5.36 -8.94
C LEU A 208 8.38 4.90 -9.83
N MET A 209 7.26 4.46 -9.23
CA MET A 209 6.08 4.02 -9.98
C MET A 209 5.41 5.17 -10.76
N LEU A 210 5.46 6.40 -10.26
CA LEU A 210 5.03 7.59 -11.03
C LEU A 210 5.85 7.73 -12.31
N ALA A 211 7.16 7.51 -12.26
CA ALA A 211 7.99 7.56 -13.46
C ALA A 211 7.72 6.37 -14.38
N LEU A 212 7.78 5.15 -13.85
CA LEU A 212 7.68 3.94 -14.66
C LEU A 212 6.29 3.75 -15.27
N ARG A 213 5.24 3.87 -14.48
CA ARG A 213 3.87 3.74 -14.97
C ARG A 213 3.34 5.06 -15.54
N GLY A 214 3.50 6.17 -14.83
CA GLY A 214 2.95 7.46 -15.23
C GLY A 214 3.51 7.96 -16.54
N LYS A 215 4.83 8.02 -16.69
CA LYS A 215 5.48 8.50 -17.90
C LYS A 215 5.50 7.44 -19.00
N PHE A 216 6.06 6.25 -18.73
CA PHE A 216 6.40 5.29 -19.78
C PHE A 216 5.23 4.39 -20.20
N HIS A 217 4.23 4.19 -19.35
CA HIS A 217 3.04 3.41 -19.70
C HIS A 217 1.84 4.31 -20.03
N TYR A 218 1.51 5.28 -19.17
CA TYR A 218 0.35 6.15 -19.37
C TYR A 218 0.67 7.42 -20.16
N GLY A 219 1.92 7.67 -20.56
CA GLY A 219 2.31 8.80 -21.38
C GLY A 219 2.12 10.18 -20.74
N LEU A 220 2.15 10.25 -19.40
CA LEU A 220 2.09 11.52 -18.70
C LEU A 220 3.40 12.28 -18.84
N THR A 221 3.33 13.59 -19.00
CA THR A 221 4.53 14.41 -19.14
C THR A 221 5.24 14.64 -17.80
N PRO A 222 6.54 14.92 -17.79
CA PRO A 222 7.26 15.30 -16.58
C PRO A 222 6.64 16.49 -15.84
N GLU A 223 6.06 17.45 -16.56
CA GLU A 223 5.38 18.63 -16.00
C GLU A 223 4.14 18.23 -15.22
N ASN A 224 3.43 17.18 -15.62
CA ASN A 224 2.30 16.62 -14.89
C ASN A 224 2.73 15.87 -13.63
N LEU A 225 3.86 15.15 -13.69
CA LEU A 225 4.30 14.24 -12.63
C LEU A 225 5.15 14.94 -11.56
N LEU A 226 5.99 15.90 -11.94
CA LEU A 226 6.90 16.59 -11.02
C LEU A 226 6.19 17.31 -9.85
N PRO A 227 4.98 17.89 -10.00
CA PRO A 227 4.22 18.46 -8.89
C PRO A 227 3.72 17.43 -7.87
N LEU A 228 3.69 16.15 -8.23
CA LEU A 228 3.28 15.05 -7.34
C LEU A 228 4.39 14.61 -6.38
N HIS A 229 5.61 15.12 -6.56
CA HIS A 229 6.73 14.82 -5.67
C HIS A 229 6.40 15.17 -4.20
N VAL A 230 6.67 14.22 -3.32
CA VAL A 230 6.56 14.36 -1.86
C VAL A 230 7.92 14.75 -1.29
N ARG A 231 7.98 15.84 -0.56
CA ARG A 231 9.23 16.34 0.07
C ARG A 231 9.60 15.50 1.29
N GLY A 232 10.88 15.54 1.67
CA GLY A 232 11.38 14.87 2.87
C GLY A 232 11.66 13.38 2.68
N THR A 233 11.80 12.92 1.44
CA THR A 233 12.10 11.54 1.06
C THR A 233 13.54 11.38 0.60
N ARG A 234 14.02 10.15 0.39
CA ARG A 234 15.37 9.85 -0.11
C ARG A 234 15.55 10.25 -1.57
N ILE A 235 14.47 10.22 -2.36
CA ILE A 235 14.45 10.77 -3.72
C ILE A 235 14.12 12.26 -3.61
N SER A 236 15.15 13.12 -3.70
CA SER A 236 14.95 14.57 -3.75
C SER A 236 14.18 15.00 -5.00
N ARG A 237 13.61 16.22 -4.99
CA ARG A 237 12.90 16.76 -6.16
C ARG A 237 13.79 16.81 -7.42
N GLY A 238 15.07 17.18 -7.27
CA GLY A 238 16.03 17.19 -8.37
C GLY A 238 16.27 15.79 -8.91
N ARG A 239 16.47 14.80 -8.01
CA ARG A 239 16.63 13.41 -8.42
C ARG A 239 15.37 12.86 -9.10
N PHE A 240 14.19 13.23 -8.62
CA PHE A 240 12.93 12.83 -9.27
C PHE A 240 12.81 13.45 -10.67
N ALA A 241 13.21 14.71 -10.86
CA ALA A 241 13.26 15.32 -12.18
C ALA A 241 14.23 14.59 -13.13
N GLU A 242 15.41 14.15 -12.64
CA GLU A 242 16.35 13.33 -13.42
C GLU A 242 15.76 11.97 -13.81
N ILE A 243 15.02 11.31 -12.89
CA ILE A 243 14.32 10.05 -13.18
C ILE A 243 13.26 10.27 -14.26
N LEU A 244 12.48 11.33 -14.16
CA LEU A 244 11.47 11.70 -15.16
C LEU A 244 12.09 12.10 -16.52
N ALA A 245 13.31 12.64 -16.54
CA ALA A 245 14.04 12.96 -17.76
C ALA A 245 14.71 11.74 -18.42
N ALA A 246 14.62 10.54 -17.83
CA ALA A 246 15.20 9.32 -18.42
C ALA A 246 14.55 9.02 -19.78
N PRO A 247 15.33 8.49 -20.75
CA PRO A 247 14.81 8.16 -22.08
C PRO A 247 13.92 6.91 -22.07
N ASP A 248 14.16 5.97 -21.16
CA ASP A 248 13.47 4.68 -21.05
C ASP A 248 13.27 4.28 -19.58
N ALA A 249 12.41 3.26 -19.35
CA ALA A 249 12.05 2.78 -18.03
C ALA A 249 13.25 2.16 -17.27
N ALA A 250 14.14 1.44 -17.96
CA ALA A 250 15.33 0.83 -17.36
C ALA A 250 16.32 1.90 -16.86
N THR A 251 16.53 2.95 -17.65
CA THR A 251 17.35 4.10 -17.24
C THR A 251 16.71 4.84 -16.05
N ALA A 252 15.38 4.99 -16.03
CA ALA A 252 14.67 5.59 -14.89
C ALA A 252 14.85 4.76 -13.62
N ALA A 253 14.70 3.43 -13.71
CA ALA A 253 14.93 2.49 -12.61
C ALA A 253 16.37 2.56 -12.09
N SER A 254 17.36 2.58 -12.99
CA SER A 254 18.77 2.73 -12.64
C SER A 254 19.06 4.05 -11.91
N ARG A 255 18.44 5.14 -12.35
CA ARG A 255 18.59 6.46 -11.67
C ARG A 255 17.93 6.47 -10.29
N ALA A 256 16.86 5.74 -10.05
CA ALA A 256 16.28 5.59 -8.71
C ALA A 256 17.19 4.74 -7.80
N GLY A 257 17.78 3.68 -8.34
CA GLY A 257 18.84 2.86 -7.77
C GLY A 257 18.60 2.42 -6.32
N ASP A 258 19.67 2.51 -5.53
CA ASP A 258 19.76 2.13 -4.10
C ASP A 258 18.80 2.90 -3.17
N ARG A 259 18.18 3.96 -3.65
CA ARG A 259 17.19 4.71 -2.86
C ARG A 259 15.90 3.93 -2.64
N VAL A 260 15.55 3.06 -3.58
CA VAL A 260 14.26 2.34 -3.59
C VAL A 260 14.44 0.82 -3.53
N MET A 261 15.51 0.29 -4.10
CA MET A 261 15.76 -1.15 -4.23
C MET A 261 17.15 -1.50 -3.72
N ASP A 262 17.34 -2.72 -3.20
CA ASP A 262 18.66 -3.22 -2.78
C ASP A 262 19.51 -3.64 -4.00
N ALA A 263 18.88 -3.96 -5.12
CA ALA A 263 19.52 -4.24 -6.41
C ALA A 263 18.67 -3.65 -7.54
N VAL A 264 19.32 -3.20 -8.60
CA VAL A 264 18.64 -2.73 -9.82
C VAL A 264 18.46 -3.94 -10.74
N PRO A 265 17.29 -4.13 -11.39
CA PRO A 265 17.10 -5.22 -12.36
C PRO A 265 18.17 -5.13 -13.46
N HIS A 266 18.83 -6.24 -13.76
CA HIS A 266 19.81 -6.27 -14.84
C HIS A 266 19.12 -6.07 -16.21
N LYS A 267 19.77 -5.31 -17.10
CA LYS A 267 19.27 -5.05 -18.49
C LYS A 267 18.95 -6.33 -19.27
N GLN A 268 19.53 -7.47 -18.93
CA GLN A 268 19.30 -8.74 -19.59
C GLN A 268 17.96 -9.41 -19.24
N GLU A 269 17.38 -9.09 -18.07
CA GLU A 269 16.04 -9.58 -17.70
C GLU A 269 14.92 -8.74 -18.30
N ALA A 270 15.26 -7.56 -18.85
CA ALA A 270 14.35 -6.61 -19.52
C ALA A 270 14.52 -6.69 -21.06
N ASN A 271 14.61 -7.89 -21.62
CA ASN A 271 15.00 -8.08 -23.02
C ASN A 271 13.87 -7.83 -24.05
N THR A 272 12.73 -7.37 -23.62
CA THR A 272 11.66 -6.86 -24.50
C THR A 272 11.05 -5.62 -23.85
N GLY A 273 11.26 -4.49 -24.45
CA GLY A 273 11.01 -3.13 -23.99
C GLY A 273 9.63 -2.75 -23.50
N GLU A 274 8.91 -3.61 -22.78
CA GLU A 274 7.66 -3.23 -22.16
C GLU A 274 7.92 -2.59 -20.79
N SER A 275 7.61 -1.30 -20.71
CA SER A 275 7.73 -0.49 -19.48
C SER A 275 7.02 -1.10 -18.26
N LEU A 276 6.01 -1.94 -18.48
CA LEU A 276 5.28 -2.65 -17.43
C LEU A 276 6.09 -3.77 -16.78
N GLU A 277 6.90 -4.51 -17.53
CA GLU A 277 7.78 -5.56 -16.97
C GLU A 277 8.85 -4.95 -16.07
N VAL A 278 9.49 -3.86 -16.52
CA VAL A 278 10.44 -3.10 -15.70
C VAL A 278 9.76 -2.57 -14.43
N ALA A 279 8.55 -2.03 -14.56
CA ALA A 279 7.79 -1.52 -13.41
C ALA A 279 7.45 -2.65 -12.43
N ALA A 280 7.02 -3.82 -12.90
CA ALA A 280 6.70 -4.98 -12.06
C ALA A 280 7.95 -5.51 -11.32
N ALA A 281 9.08 -5.63 -12.01
CA ALA A 281 10.34 -6.06 -11.40
C ALA A 281 10.81 -5.07 -10.32
N CYS A 282 10.78 -3.77 -10.62
CA CYS A 282 11.13 -2.73 -9.66
C CYS A 282 10.19 -2.70 -8.44
N GLU A 283 8.90 -2.88 -8.66
CA GLU A 283 7.91 -2.95 -7.60
C GLU A 283 8.18 -4.15 -6.67
N ALA A 284 8.45 -5.34 -7.23
CA ALA A 284 8.77 -6.54 -6.46
C ALA A 284 10.03 -6.34 -5.60
N LEU A 285 11.09 -5.76 -6.15
CA LEU A 285 12.33 -5.44 -5.42
C LEU A 285 12.09 -4.39 -4.32
N SER A 286 11.28 -3.38 -4.59
CA SER A 286 10.89 -2.35 -3.62
C SER A 286 10.12 -2.95 -2.44
N TRP A 287 9.19 -3.87 -2.72
CA TRP A 287 8.44 -4.60 -1.69
C TRP A 287 9.33 -5.56 -0.91
N LYS A 288 10.29 -6.23 -1.54
CA LYS A 288 11.28 -7.05 -0.84
C LYS A 288 12.05 -6.24 0.19
N ARG A 289 12.51 -5.04 -0.20
CA ARG A 289 13.17 -4.10 0.73
C ARG A 289 12.23 -3.63 1.85
N PHE A 290 10.97 -3.32 1.52
CA PHE A 290 9.97 -2.95 2.52
C PHE A 290 9.78 -4.03 3.58
N VAL A 291 9.63 -5.30 3.17
CA VAL A 291 9.50 -6.45 4.08
C VAL A 291 10.71 -6.55 5.01
N ARG A 292 11.93 -6.40 4.48
CA ARG A 292 13.16 -6.42 5.29
C ARG A 292 13.14 -5.31 6.34
N LEU A 293 12.76 -4.10 5.97
CA LEU A 293 12.63 -2.97 6.90
C LEU A 293 11.52 -3.21 7.93
N ALA A 294 10.38 -3.76 7.52
CA ALA A 294 9.26 -4.07 8.40
C ALA A 294 9.64 -5.17 9.43
N LYS A 295 10.31 -6.24 8.99
CA LYS A 295 10.86 -7.27 9.88
C LYS A 295 11.87 -6.68 10.87
N HIS A 296 12.72 -5.77 10.41
CA HIS A 296 13.70 -5.11 11.28
C HIS A 296 13.01 -4.24 12.33
N ALA A 297 12.07 -3.38 11.94
CA ALA A 297 11.31 -2.55 12.87
C ALA A 297 10.49 -3.38 13.87
N PHE A 298 9.87 -4.47 13.41
CA PHE A 298 9.12 -5.39 14.26
C PHE A 298 10.00 -6.08 15.32
N ARG A 299 11.19 -6.54 14.92
CA ARG A 299 12.09 -7.30 15.81
C ARG A 299 12.87 -6.43 16.79
N HIS A 300 13.20 -5.22 16.42
CA HIS A 300 14.10 -4.35 17.19
C HIS A 300 13.42 -3.13 17.83
N GLY A 301 12.24 -2.75 17.35
CA GLY A 301 11.46 -1.63 17.91
C GLY A 301 10.65 -2.02 19.15
N HIS A 302 11.27 -2.75 20.09
CA HIS A 302 10.61 -3.17 21.35
C HIS A 302 10.20 -1.94 22.16
N MET A 303 9.01 -2.00 22.78
CA MET A 303 8.44 -0.91 23.59
C MET A 303 8.24 0.40 22.84
N ALA A 304 8.28 0.35 21.49
CA ALA A 304 8.10 1.49 20.62
C ALA A 304 7.07 1.19 19.51
N LEU A 305 6.63 2.22 18.80
CA LEU A 305 5.70 2.07 17.66
C LEU A 305 6.29 1.22 16.53
N GLY A 306 7.60 0.98 16.52
CA GLY A 306 8.29 0.14 15.54
C GLY A 306 7.68 -1.26 15.40
N GLN A 307 7.32 -1.90 16.53
CA GLN A 307 6.64 -3.20 16.52
C GLN A 307 5.30 -3.14 15.81
N VAL A 308 4.49 -2.14 16.12
CA VAL A 308 3.13 -2.00 15.59
C VAL A 308 3.15 -1.71 14.09
N PHE A 309 3.99 -0.77 13.67
CA PHE A 309 4.08 -0.39 12.25
C PHE A 309 4.83 -1.42 11.41
N GLY A 310 5.84 -2.09 11.99
CA GLY A 310 6.51 -3.24 11.37
C GLY A 310 5.51 -4.36 11.11
N TYR A 311 4.75 -4.77 12.15
CA TYR A 311 3.70 -5.77 12.02
C TYR A 311 2.62 -5.37 11.00
N ALA A 312 2.10 -4.13 11.08
CA ALA A 312 1.10 -3.65 10.13
C ALA A 312 1.59 -3.72 8.68
N GLY A 313 2.88 -3.41 8.44
CA GLY A 313 3.53 -3.55 7.15
C GLY A 313 3.58 -5.01 6.68
N LEU A 314 4.03 -5.92 7.55
CA LEU A 314 4.10 -7.36 7.24
C LEU A 314 2.70 -7.94 6.96
N ARG A 315 1.71 -7.58 7.76
CA ARG A 315 0.33 -8.05 7.60
C ARG A 315 -0.29 -7.59 6.27
N ARG A 316 0.02 -6.35 5.85
CA ARG A 316 -0.39 -5.85 4.52
C ARG A 316 0.22 -6.67 3.38
N VAL A 317 1.49 -7.05 3.51
CA VAL A 317 2.18 -7.89 2.50
C VAL A 317 1.57 -9.28 2.47
N GLU A 318 1.27 -9.87 3.62
CA GLU A 318 0.58 -11.17 3.68
C GLU A 318 -0.77 -11.12 2.95
N VAL A 319 -1.60 -10.09 3.24
CA VAL A 319 -2.89 -9.91 2.54
C VAL A 319 -2.68 -9.74 1.03
N ALA A 320 -1.66 -9.00 0.59
CA ALA A 320 -1.33 -8.86 -0.83
C ALA A 320 -0.94 -10.21 -1.46
N ASN A 321 -0.17 -11.04 -0.76
CA ASN A 321 0.19 -12.38 -1.20
C ASN A 321 -1.04 -13.30 -1.30
N LEU A 322 -1.93 -13.27 -0.32
CA LEU A 322 -3.17 -14.06 -0.33
C LEU A 322 -4.11 -13.64 -1.47
N ILE A 323 -4.18 -12.34 -1.77
CA ILE A 323 -4.90 -11.82 -2.95
C ILE A 323 -4.26 -12.36 -4.23
N THR A 324 -2.92 -12.33 -4.33
CA THR A 324 -2.19 -12.87 -5.48
C THR A 324 -2.46 -14.37 -5.68
N ILE A 325 -2.45 -15.16 -4.61
CA ILE A 325 -2.77 -16.60 -4.65
C ILE A 325 -4.21 -16.80 -5.12
N SER A 326 -5.18 -16.04 -4.58
CA SER A 326 -6.59 -16.18 -4.96
C SER A 326 -6.85 -15.90 -6.44
N GLU A 327 -6.20 -14.88 -7.01
CA GLU A 327 -6.29 -14.57 -8.45
C GLU A 327 -5.60 -15.64 -9.31
N ALA A 328 -4.45 -16.13 -8.85
CA ALA A 328 -3.72 -17.17 -9.55
C ALA A 328 -4.52 -18.49 -9.59
N LEU A 329 -5.15 -18.89 -8.49
CA LEU A 329 -6.05 -20.04 -8.44
C LEU A 329 -7.24 -19.85 -9.40
N ARG A 330 -7.86 -18.67 -9.42
CA ARG A 330 -8.94 -18.34 -10.37
C ARG A 330 -8.50 -18.46 -11.82
N SER A 331 -7.25 -18.13 -12.10
CA SER A 331 -6.67 -18.12 -13.46
C SER A 331 -6.00 -19.45 -13.84
N GLY A 332 -5.99 -20.46 -12.97
CA GLY A 332 -5.37 -21.76 -13.23
C GLY A 332 -3.84 -21.70 -13.35
N VAL A 333 -3.21 -20.75 -12.68
CA VAL A 333 -1.74 -20.57 -12.70
C VAL A 333 -1.04 -21.66 -11.89
N SER A 334 0.10 -22.15 -12.36
CA SER A 334 0.85 -23.21 -11.68
C SER A 334 1.41 -22.78 -10.32
N PRO A 335 1.53 -23.69 -9.32
CA PRO A 335 2.10 -23.37 -8.02
C PRO A 335 3.51 -22.73 -8.09
N ALA A 336 4.34 -23.15 -9.03
CA ALA A 336 5.68 -22.60 -9.21
C ALA A 336 5.62 -21.13 -9.68
N GLU A 337 4.72 -20.83 -10.59
CA GLU A 337 4.51 -19.47 -11.07
C GLU A 337 3.86 -18.58 -10.00
N ILE A 338 2.90 -19.10 -9.20
CA ILE A 338 2.35 -18.40 -8.04
C ILE A 338 3.48 -17.95 -7.11
N ARG A 339 4.36 -18.89 -6.71
CA ARG A 339 5.52 -18.59 -5.83
C ARG A 339 6.41 -17.49 -6.38
N SER A 340 6.64 -17.47 -7.69
CA SER A 340 7.48 -16.44 -8.32
C SER A 340 6.92 -15.04 -8.23
N ARG A 341 5.61 -14.90 -8.00
CA ARG A 341 4.89 -13.61 -7.92
C ARG A 341 4.74 -13.08 -6.49
N LEU A 342 4.99 -13.92 -5.46
CA LEU A 342 4.80 -13.51 -4.06
C LEU A 342 5.90 -12.58 -3.56
N ILE A 343 5.62 -11.86 -2.47
CA ILE A 343 6.50 -10.90 -1.83
C ILE A 343 6.75 -11.35 -0.36
N PRO A 344 8.00 -11.63 0.07
CA PRO A 344 9.17 -11.98 -0.75
C PRO A 344 8.90 -13.26 -1.54
N ARG A 345 9.60 -13.47 -2.64
CA ARG A 345 9.44 -14.69 -3.45
C ARG A 345 9.75 -15.91 -2.58
N VAL A 346 8.78 -16.82 -2.43
CA VAL A 346 8.91 -18.03 -1.64
C VAL A 346 9.91 -18.99 -2.33
N GLY A 347 10.82 -19.57 -1.55
CA GLY A 347 11.83 -20.52 -2.05
C GLY A 347 13.18 -19.91 -2.45
N MET A 348 13.36 -18.58 -2.44
CA MET A 348 14.65 -17.93 -2.72
C MET A 348 15.44 -17.52 -1.47
N GLU A 349 14.91 -17.70 -0.26
CA GLU A 349 15.61 -17.31 0.98
C GLU A 349 16.73 -18.30 1.40
N ALA A 350 16.79 -19.49 0.82
CA ALA A 350 17.79 -20.50 1.14
C ALA A 350 19.19 -20.26 0.53
N SER A 351 19.38 -19.20 -0.25
CA SER A 351 20.65 -18.91 -0.95
C SER A 351 21.50 -17.81 -0.33
N TYR A 352 21.15 -17.31 0.86
CA TYR A 352 21.93 -16.28 1.55
C TYR A 352 22.17 -16.68 3.01
N VAL A 353 23.03 -17.68 3.22
CA VAL A 353 23.81 -17.90 4.45
C VAL A 353 25.23 -17.43 4.18
#